data_13997bf0ec8856da0607a2cf504c33d3
#
_entry.id   13997bf0ec8856da0607a2cf504c33d3
#
_cell.length_a   1.000
_cell.length_b   1.000
_cell.length_c   1.000
_cell.angle_alpha   90.00
_cell.angle_beta   90.00
_cell.angle_gamma   90.00
#
_symmetry.space_group_name_H-M   'P 1'
#
loop_
_entity.id
_entity.type
_entity.pdbx_description
1 polymer ?
#
loop_
_entity_poly.entity_id
_entity_poly.type
_entity_poly.pdbx_seq_one_letter_code
_entity_poly.pdbx_strand_id
1 'polypeptide(L)'
;LGVNSRGQLAEATRVMQRRINDAHMAAGVTMWDPATAYIGPEVEIAPDVELLPNVMLLGKTTIGEDSVVGPDSRLTDTRVGRGCRIDETVAVEALIDDGATCGPRAYLRPAAHLCEGAKAGTHVEIKKSTIGKGSKVPHLSYIGDTTMGEGVNIGAGSITCNYDGANKYATIIGDGAFIGSD
;
A
#
# COMPACT_ATOMS: atom_id res chain seq x y z
N LEU A 1 26.14 -20.94 7.71
CA LEU A 1 25.12 -21.70 8.49
C LEU A 1 24.54 -22.80 7.61
N GLY A 2 24.70 -24.06 8.01
CA GLY A 2 23.94 -25.18 7.40
C GLY A 2 22.53 -25.19 7.95
N VAL A 3 21.52 -25.42 7.09
CA VAL A 3 20.11 -25.47 7.49
C VAL A 3 19.57 -26.87 7.29
N ASN A 4 19.38 -27.61 8.39
CA ASN A 4 18.90 -29.01 8.39
C ASN A 4 17.59 -29.17 9.19
N SER A 5 17.07 -28.11 9.80
CA SER A 5 15.81 -28.12 10.54
C SER A 5 15.06 -26.79 10.39
N ARG A 6 13.75 -26.81 10.68
CA ARG A 6 12.93 -25.60 10.67
C ARG A 6 13.39 -24.57 11.72
N GLY A 7 13.92 -25.01 12.86
CA GLY A 7 14.52 -24.14 13.86
C GLY A 7 15.77 -23.43 13.32
N GLN A 8 16.65 -24.16 12.62
CA GLN A 8 17.82 -23.56 11.96
C GLN A 8 17.42 -22.63 10.81
N LEU A 9 16.35 -22.94 10.08
CA LEU A 9 15.80 -22.04 9.07
C LEU A 9 15.31 -20.73 9.71
N ALA A 10 14.56 -20.81 10.79
CA ALA A 10 14.09 -19.62 11.51
C ALA A 10 15.26 -18.76 12.04
N GLU A 11 16.32 -19.38 12.52
CA GLU A 11 17.53 -18.67 12.95
C GLU A 11 18.25 -18.00 11.78
N ALA A 12 18.42 -18.68 10.65
CA ALA A 12 19.01 -18.12 9.45
C ALA A 12 18.18 -16.94 8.93
N THR A 13 16.86 -17.05 8.96
CA THR A 13 15.94 -15.97 8.58
C THR A 13 16.14 -14.74 9.49
N ARG A 14 16.24 -14.91 10.81
CA ARG A 14 16.50 -13.79 11.73
C ARG A 14 17.84 -13.10 11.44
N VAL A 15 18.88 -13.87 11.16
CA VAL A 15 20.20 -13.32 10.82
C VAL A 15 20.15 -12.51 9.52
N MET A 16 19.47 -13.03 8.49
CA MET A 16 19.31 -12.31 7.21
C MET A 16 18.45 -11.06 7.40
N GLN A 17 17.33 -11.17 8.13
CA GLN A 17 16.45 -10.03 8.40
C GLN A 17 17.21 -8.90 9.11
N ARG A 18 17.99 -9.25 10.11
CA ARG A 18 18.83 -8.26 10.81
C ARG A 18 19.81 -7.56 9.87
N ARG A 19 20.49 -8.32 9.00
CA ARG A 19 21.44 -7.73 8.02
C ARG A 19 20.77 -6.76 7.06
N ILE A 20 19.57 -7.11 6.57
CA ILE A 20 18.79 -6.26 5.66
C ILE A 20 18.37 -4.98 6.39
N ASN A 21 17.81 -5.12 7.59
CA ASN A 21 17.36 -3.98 8.38
C ASN A 21 18.51 -3.05 8.79
N ASP A 22 19.65 -3.61 9.22
CA ASP A 22 20.85 -2.82 9.56
C ASP A 22 21.36 -2.03 8.34
N ALA A 23 21.30 -2.62 7.14
CA ALA A 23 21.69 -1.93 5.92
C ALA A 23 20.75 -0.76 5.57
N HIS A 24 19.44 -0.95 5.68
CA HIS A 24 18.46 0.12 5.46
C HIS A 24 18.59 1.23 6.51
N MET A 25 18.76 0.90 7.79
CA MET A 25 18.98 1.89 8.84
C MET A 25 20.27 2.69 8.61
N ALA A 26 21.35 2.03 8.18
CA ALA A 26 22.61 2.71 7.81
C ALA A 26 22.45 3.63 6.57
N ALA A 27 21.45 3.34 5.71
CA ALA A 27 21.09 4.17 4.56
C ALA A 27 20.09 5.29 4.89
N GLY A 28 19.71 5.49 6.16
CA GLY A 28 18.86 6.59 6.59
C GLY A 28 17.39 6.24 6.84
N VAL A 29 17.02 4.96 6.87
CA VAL A 29 15.66 4.52 7.21
C VAL A 29 15.48 4.46 8.72
N THR A 30 14.41 5.04 9.23
CA THR A 30 14.03 4.94 10.65
C THR A 30 13.12 3.74 10.87
N MET A 31 13.46 2.86 11.80
CA MET A 31 12.64 1.72 12.22
C MET A 31 12.35 1.81 13.70
N TRP A 32 11.08 1.84 14.10
CA TRP A 32 10.70 1.88 15.52
C TRP A 32 11.04 0.59 16.25
N ASP A 33 10.82 -0.54 15.59
CA ASP A 33 11.18 -1.87 16.07
C ASP A 33 11.74 -2.73 14.93
N PRO A 34 13.07 -2.73 14.72
CA PRO A 34 13.67 -3.51 13.66
C PRO A 34 13.43 -5.03 13.78
N ALA A 35 13.08 -5.53 14.95
CA ALA A 35 12.80 -6.96 15.15
C ALA A 35 11.46 -7.39 14.52
N THR A 36 10.54 -6.45 14.32
CA THR A 36 9.23 -6.69 13.71
C THR A 36 9.11 -6.23 12.25
N ALA A 37 10.17 -5.69 11.68
CA ALA A 37 10.23 -5.30 10.28
C ALA A 37 10.75 -6.47 9.41
N TYR A 38 9.92 -6.99 8.51
CA TYR A 38 10.28 -8.05 7.56
C TYR A 38 10.44 -7.45 6.17
N ILE A 39 11.69 -7.31 5.71
CA ILE A 39 12.04 -6.66 4.44
C ILE A 39 12.72 -7.67 3.52
N GLY A 40 12.15 -7.85 2.34
CA GLY A 40 12.69 -8.72 1.30
C GLY A 40 14.01 -8.18 0.71
N PRO A 41 14.85 -9.05 0.11
CA PRO A 41 16.17 -8.66 -0.38
C PRO A 41 16.15 -7.76 -1.64
N GLU A 42 15.02 -7.67 -2.33
CA GLU A 42 14.85 -6.83 -3.53
C GLU A 42 14.07 -5.54 -3.24
N VAL A 43 13.76 -5.28 -1.97
CA VAL A 43 13.04 -4.06 -1.54
C VAL A 43 14.01 -2.89 -1.52
N GLU A 44 13.60 -1.76 -2.08
CA GLU A 44 14.34 -0.50 -2.07
C GLU A 44 13.60 0.53 -1.21
N ILE A 45 14.30 1.14 -0.26
CA ILE A 45 13.72 2.15 0.64
C ILE A 45 14.63 3.38 0.60
N ALA A 46 14.05 4.52 0.26
CA ALA A 46 14.76 5.80 0.25
C ALA A 46 15.11 6.26 1.68
N PRO A 47 16.06 7.20 1.83
CA PRO A 47 16.32 7.84 3.12
C PRO A 47 15.08 8.53 3.68
N ASP A 48 15.09 8.79 4.99
CA ASP A 48 14.03 9.50 5.73
C ASP A 48 12.64 8.82 5.68
N VAL A 49 12.58 7.57 5.23
CA VAL A 49 11.39 6.72 5.41
C VAL A 49 11.32 6.24 6.84
N GLU A 50 10.11 6.26 7.41
CA GLU A 50 9.81 5.75 8.74
C GLU A 50 8.97 4.48 8.67
N LEU A 51 9.47 3.39 9.26
CA LEU A 51 8.77 2.11 9.37
C LEU A 51 8.29 1.90 10.80
N LEU A 52 6.97 1.80 10.96
CA LEU A 52 6.33 1.46 12.23
C LEU A 52 6.33 -0.07 12.46
N PRO A 53 6.00 -0.56 13.67
CA PRO A 53 6.08 -1.99 13.97
C PRO A 53 5.23 -2.89 13.06
N ASN A 54 5.68 -4.14 12.90
CA ASN A 54 4.98 -5.20 12.17
C ASN A 54 4.80 -4.94 10.66
N VAL A 55 5.71 -4.25 10.02
CA VAL A 55 5.67 -4.06 8.56
C VAL A 55 6.27 -5.27 7.84
N MET A 56 5.69 -5.60 6.69
CA MET A 56 6.19 -6.63 5.80
C MET A 56 6.29 -6.06 4.37
N LEU A 57 7.52 -5.89 3.88
CA LEU A 57 7.81 -5.36 2.55
C LEU A 57 8.45 -6.46 1.70
N LEU A 58 7.80 -6.86 0.61
CA LEU A 58 8.14 -8.06 -0.15
C LEU A 58 8.28 -7.77 -1.65
N GLY A 59 8.95 -8.68 -2.35
CA GLY A 59 9.16 -8.60 -3.78
C GLY A 59 9.96 -7.36 -4.16
N LYS A 60 9.60 -6.72 -5.28
CA LYS A 60 10.24 -5.50 -5.80
C LYS A 60 9.55 -4.23 -5.30
N THR A 61 9.16 -4.22 -4.02
CA THR A 61 8.55 -3.04 -3.41
C THR A 61 9.56 -1.90 -3.29
N THR A 62 9.12 -0.69 -3.63
CA THR A 62 9.93 0.53 -3.48
C THR A 62 9.19 1.56 -2.65
N ILE A 63 9.89 2.26 -1.74
CA ILE A 63 9.34 3.30 -0.88
C ILE A 63 10.12 4.60 -1.07
N GLY A 64 9.43 5.66 -1.47
CA GLY A 64 10.01 7.00 -1.66
C GLY A 64 10.21 7.76 -0.34
N GLU A 65 11.10 8.77 -0.39
CA GLU A 65 11.51 9.62 0.74
C GLU A 65 10.33 10.19 1.53
N ASP A 66 10.53 10.47 2.81
CA ASP A 66 9.57 11.10 3.73
C ASP A 66 8.26 10.32 3.92
N SER A 67 8.20 9.08 3.47
CA SER A 67 7.02 8.24 3.63
C SER A 67 7.01 7.52 4.97
N VAL A 68 5.81 7.31 5.53
CA VAL A 68 5.59 6.54 6.75
C VAL A 68 4.79 5.29 6.42
N VAL A 69 5.32 4.11 6.77
CA VAL A 69 4.66 2.82 6.50
C VAL A 69 4.47 2.03 7.79
N GLY A 70 3.27 1.57 8.03
CA GLY A 70 2.87 0.77 9.18
C GLY A 70 1.86 1.49 10.07
N PRO A 71 1.51 0.92 11.24
CA PRO A 71 1.84 -0.45 11.65
C PRO A 71 1.09 -1.51 10.84
N ASP A 72 1.43 -2.79 11.05
CA ASP A 72 0.69 -3.95 10.50
C ASP A 72 0.43 -3.91 8.98
N SER A 73 1.27 -3.19 8.23
CA SER A 73 1.14 -3.07 6.78
C SER A 73 1.95 -4.12 6.03
N ARG A 74 1.36 -4.67 4.96
CA ARG A 74 2.03 -5.60 4.07
C ARG A 74 1.97 -5.12 2.62
N LEU A 75 3.13 -4.85 2.05
CA LEU A 75 3.27 -4.41 0.66
C LEU A 75 4.07 -5.44 -0.13
N THR A 76 3.54 -5.87 -1.28
CA THR A 76 4.20 -6.83 -2.17
C THR A 76 4.21 -6.27 -3.58
N ASP A 77 5.38 -6.21 -4.22
CA ASP A 77 5.57 -5.71 -5.59
C ASP A 77 4.88 -4.35 -5.81
N THR A 78 4.91 -3.49 -4.78
CA THR A 78 4.19 -2.22 -4.73
C THR A 78 5.16 -1.05 -4.77
N ARG A 79 4.83 -0.06 -5.58
CA ARG A 79 5.59 1.19 -5.65
C ARG A 79 4.90 2.28 -4.85
N VAL A 80 5.61 2.86 -3.90
CA VAL A 80 5.16 3.99 -3.07
C VAL A 80 6.02 5.20 -3.38
N GLY A 81 5.40 6.31 -3.70
CA GLY A 81 6.01 7.61 -3.94
C GLY A 81 6.52 8.27 -2.66
N ARG A 82 6.77 9.57 -2.73
CA ARG A 82 7.31 10.39 -1.64
C ARG A 82 6.20 10.91 -0.73
N GLY A 83 6.50 11.08 0.55
CA GLY A 83 5.59 11.70 1.51
C GLY A 83 4.26 10.97 1.71
N CYS A 84 4.21 9.68 1.40
CA CYS A 84 3.01 8.86 1.56
C CYS A 84 2.81 8.44 3.01
N ARG A 85 1.54 8.20 3.38
CA ARG A 85 1.18 7.59 4.68
C ARG A 85 0.39 6.31 4.45
N ILE A 86 0.97 5.20 4.87
CA ILE A 86 0.40 3.86 4.70
C ILE A 86 0.17 3.27 6.09
N ASP A 87 -1.08 3.01 6.45
CA ASP A 87 -1.47 2.57 7.79
C ASP A 87 -2.33 1.30 7.71
N GLU A 88 -2.05 0.27 8.49
CA GLU A 88 -2.75 -1.04 8.50
C GLU A 88 -3.22 -1.50 7.10
N THR A 89 -2.37 -1.39 6.09
CA THR A 89 -2.74 -1.57 4.68
C THR A 89 -2.13 -2.82 4.08
N VAL A 90 -2.92 -3.55 3.29
CA VAL A 90 -2.41 -4.58 2.39
C VAL A 90 -2.40 -4.03 0.97
N ALA A 91 -1.24 -4.05 0.30
CA ALA A 91 -1.12 -3.66 -1.11
C ALA A 91 -0.33 -4.71 -1.89
N VAL A 92 -0.83 -5.06 -3.06
CA VAL A 92 -0.22 -6.04 -3.96
C VAL A 92 -0.21 -5.47 -5.38
N GLU A 93 0.97 -5.42 -5.99
CA GLU A 93 1.15 -4.92 -7.36
C GLU A 93 0.43 -3.57 -7.58
N ALA A 94 0.53 -2.68 -6.60
CA ALA A 94 -0.13 -1.38 -6.60
C ALA A 94 0.86 -0.24 -6.87
N LEU A 95 0.33 0.87 -7.40
CA LEU A 95 1.05 2.12 -7.58
C LEU A 95 0.43 3.18 -6.67
N ILE A 96 1.24 3.81 -5.85
CA ILE A 96 0.85 4.84 -4.88
C ILE A 96 1.75 6.04 -5.13
N ASP A 97 1.22 7.09 -5.75
CA ASP A 97 1.99 8.27 -6.08
C ASP A 97 2.20 9.20 -4.87
N ASP A 98 2.99 10.26 -5.07
CA ASP A 98 3.43 11.16 -4.03
C ASP A 98 2.28 11.73 -3.18
N GLY A 99 2.47 11.78 -1.87
CA GLY A 99 1.53 12.35 -0.93
C GLY A 99 0.22 11.59 -0.75
N ALA A 100 0.05 10.44 -1.41
CA ALA A 100 -1.15 9.64 -1.24
C ALA A 100 -1.22 8.99 0.15
N THR A 101 -2.45 8.69 0.59
CA THR A 101 -2.70 8.11 1.92
C THR A 101 -3.55 6.84 1.82
N CYS A 102 -3.16 5.80 2.57
CA CYS A 102 -3.85 4.52 2.62
C CYS A 102 -4.16 4.12 4.06
N GLY A 103 -5.35 3.59 4.29
CA GLY A 103 -5.74 2.97 5.54
C GLY A 103 -6.45 3.89 6.53
N PRO A 104 -6.62 3.41 7.76
CA PRO A 104 -6.31 2.04 8.18
C PRO A 104 -7.21 0.98 7.51
N ARG A 105 -6.71 -0.25 7.41
CA ARG A 105 -7.44 -1.40 6.84
C ARG A 105 -7.88 -1.21 5.39
N ALA A 106 -7.01 -0.61 4.58
CA ALA A 106 -7.22 -0.56 3.13
C ALA A 106 -6.65 -1.81 2.45
N TYR A 107 -7.29 -2.23 1.36
CA TYR A 107 -6.77 -3.29 0.51
C TYR A 107 -6.63 -2.80 -0.94
N LEU A 108 -5.40 -2.60 -1.37
CA LEU A 108 -5.06 -2.28 -2.75
C LEU A 108 -4.66 -3.56 -3.48
N ARG A 109 -5.50 -4.00 -4.39
CA ARG A 109 -5.30 -5.20 -5.21
C ARG A 109 -4.49 -4.88 -6.47
N PRO A 110 -4.04 -5.90 -7.22
CA PRO A 110 -3.27 -5.70 -8.44
C PRO A 110 -3.87 -4.66 -9.39
N ALA A 111 -2.98 -3.82 -9.92
CA ALA A 111 -3.29 -2.69 -10.79
C ALA A 111 -4.18 -1.60 -10.13
N ALA A 112 -4.19 -1.49 -8.81
CA ALA A 112 -4.69 -0.30 -8.14
C ALA A 112 -3.66 0.83 -8.26
N HIS A 113 -4.10 2.02 -8.66
CA HIS A 113 -3.28 3.21 -8.77
C HIS A 113 -3.92 4.36 -8.00
N LEU A 114 -3.24 4.84 -6.98
CA LEU A 114 -3.56 6.08 -6.28
C LEU A 114 -2.67 7.18 -6.83
N CYS A 115 -3.25 8.14 -7.54
CA CYS A 115 -2.52 9.29 -8.04
C CYS A 115 -2.12 10.25 -6.89
N GLU A 116 -1.32 11.27 -7.21
CA GLU A 116 -0.80 12.26 -6.26
C GLU A 116 -1.88 12.78 -5.30
N GLY A 117 -1.63 12.67 -4.00
CA GLY A 117 -2.53 13.14 -2.95
C GLY A 117 -3.86 12.40 -2.84
N ALA A 118 -4.05 11.30 -3.58
CA ALA A 118 -5.27 10.52 -3.48
C ALA A 118 -5.37 9.77 -2.14
N LYS A 119 -6.60 9.40 -1.75
CA LYS A 119 -6.86 8.72 -0.50
C LYS A 119 -7.69 7.45 -0.68
N ALA A 120 -7.16 6.33 -0.19
CA ALA A 120 -7.91 5.11 0.10
C ALA A 120 -8.04 4.97 1.62
N GLY A 121 -9.21 5.24 2.17
CA GLY A 121 -9.40 5.30 3.63
C GLY A 121 -9.79 3.96 4.26
N THR A 122 -10.52 4.03 5.35
CA THR A 122 -10.82 2.89 6.21
C THR A 122 -11.76 1.88 5.55
N HIS A 123 -11.36 0.60 5.56
CA HIS A 123 -12.13 -0.50 4.96
C HIS A 123 -12.47 -0.26 3.48
N VAL A 124 -11.51 0.24 2.73
CA VAL A 124 -11.64 0.46 1.29
C VAL A 124 -10.87 -0.60 0.52
N GLU A 125 -11.54 -1.22 -0.45
CA GLU A 125 -10.89 -2.13 -1.38
C GLU A 125 -10.85 -1.50 -2.77
N ILE A 126 -9.66 -1.46 -3.39
CA ILE A 126 -9.46 -0.93 -4.74
C ILE A 126 -8.80 -2.00 -5.60
N LYS A 127 -9.39 -2.28 -6.75
CA LYS A 127 -8.91 -3.30 -7.69
C LYS A 127 -8.90 -2.76 -9.11
N LYS A 128 -7.76 -2.85 -9.79
CA LYS A 128 -7.61 -2.50 -11.23
C LYS A 128 -8.30 -1.16 -11.54
N SER A 129 -7.99 -0.14 -10.76
CA SER A 129 -8.64 1.17 -10.80
C SER A 129 -7.63 2.28 -10.57
N THR A 130 -7.85 3.40 -11.27
CA THR A 130 -7.09 4.63 -11.06
C THR A 130 -7.94 5.61 -10.26
N ILE A 131 -7.41 6.05 -9.12
CA ILE A 131 -8.00 7.10 -8.28
C ILE A 131 -7.25 8.39 -8.57
N GLY A 132 -7.88 9.32 -9.26
CA GLY A 132 -7.27 10.54 -9.77
C GLY A 132 -6.70 11.45 -8.69
N LYS A 133 -5.91 12.43 -9.11
CA LYS A 133 -5.20 13.36 -8.22
C LYS A 133 -6.16 14.01 -7.21
N GLY A 134 -5.79 13.95 -5.93
CA GLY A 134 -6.56 14.54 -4.84
C GLY A 134 -7.94 13.92 -4.58
N SER A 135 -8.29 12.85 -5.30
CA SER A 135 -9.57 12.16 -5.12
C SER A 135 -9.56 11.28 -3.88
N LYS A 136 -10.74 11.09 -3.29
CA LYS A 136 -10.89 10.44 -1.99
C LYS A 136 -11.95 9.34 -2.04
N VAL A 137 -11.56 8.15 -1.59
CA VAL A 137 -12.45 7.04 -1.26
C VAL A 137 -12.28 6.77 0.25
N PRO A 138 -12.95 7.54 1.12
CA PRO A 138 -12.58 7.59 2.54
C PRO A 138 -13.08 6.42 3.39
N HIS A 139 -14.19 5.75 3.01
CA HIS A 139 -14.86 4.81 3.92
C HIS A 139 -15.59 3.68 3.20
N LEU A 140 -15.46 2.43 3.72
CA LEU A 140 -16.36 1.30 3.49
C LEU A 140 -16.79 1.13 2.02
N SER A 141 -15.86 1.17 1.08
CA SER A 141 -16.20 1.17 -0.35
C SER A 141 -15.42 0.13 -1.12
N TYR A 142 -16.03 -0.41 -2.18
CA TYR A 142 -15.35 -1.21 -3.18
C TYR A 142 -15.30 -0.48 -4.52
N ILE A 143 -14.08 -0.23 -5.02
CA ILE A 143 -13.84 0.43 -6.31
C ILE A 143 -13.11 -0.57 -7.23
N GLY A 144 -13.82 -1.09 -8.20
CA GLY A 144 -13.31 -2.09 -9.16
C GLY A 144 -13.44 -1.64 -10.60
N ASP A 145 -12.40 -1.90 -11.39
CA ASP A 145 -12.33 -1.62 -12.85
C ASP A 145 -12.76 -0.16 -13.17
N THR A 146 -12.31 0.81 -12.38
CA THR A 146 -12.75 2.21 -12.41
C THR A 146 -11.63 3.15 -12.86
N THR A 147 -11.99 4.11 -13.72
CA THR A 147 -11.17 5.31 -13.97
C THR A 147 -11.85 6.50 -13.31
N MET A 148 -11.23 7.03 -12.27
CA MET A 148 -11.73 8.18 -11.50
C MET A 148 -10.88 9.40 -11.83
N GLY A 149 -11.53 10.52 -12.13
CA GLY A 149 -10.91 11.81 -12.38
C GLY A 149 -10.32 12.45 -11.12
N GLU A 150 -9.96 13.72 -11.23
CA GLU A 150 -9.34 14.50 -10.16
C GLU A 150 -10.37 15.12 -9.21
N GLY A 151 -10.03 15.29 -7.93
CA GLY A 151 -10.84 16.00 -6.94
C GLY A 151 -12.20 15.35 -6.65
N VAL A 152 -12.36 14.06 -6.95
CA VAL A 152 -13.59 13.30 -6.68
C VAL A 152 -13.68 12.94 -5.21
N ASN A 153 -14.89 12.94 -4.67
CA ASN A 153 -15.18 12.41 -3.35
C ASN A 153 -16.24 11.30 -3.39
N ILE A 154 -15.90 10.14 -2.88
CA ILE A 154 -16.82 8.99 -2.80
C ILE A 154 -17.38 8.90 -1.38
N GLY A 155 -18.71 8.88 -1.26
CA GLY A 155 -19.40 8.66 0.02
C GLY A 155 -19.23 7.22 0.53
N ALA A 156 -19.49 7.02 1.82
CA ALA A 156 -19.37 5.72 2.45
C ALA A 156 -20.38 4.71 1.87
N GLY A 157 -19.97 3.44 1.81
CA GLY A 157 -20.85 2.35 1.34
C GLY A 157 -20.89 2.17 -0.17
N SER A 158 -20.15 2.98 -0.95
CA SER A 158 -20.21 2.94 -2.41
C SER A 158 -19.56 1.69 -2.99
N ILE A 159 -20.26 1.05 -3.92
CA ILE A 159 -19.80 -0.15 -4.64
C ILE A 159 -20.00 0.09 -6.14
N THR A 160 -18.94 -0.07 -6.94
CA THR A 160 -19.01 0.16 -8.39
C THR A 160 -19.83 -0.87 -9.16
N CYS A 161 -20.31 -1.95 -8.54
CA CYS A 161 -21.19 -2.98 -9.13
C CYS A 161 -20.77 -3.42 -10.55
N ASN A 162 -19.48 -3.55 -10.78
CA ASN A 162 -18.86 -3.70 -12.09
C ASN A 162 -18.92 -5.12 -12.69
N TYR A 163 -19.64 -6.04 -12.05
CA TYR A 163 -19.75 -7.45 -12.46
C TYR A 163 -21.22 -7.89 -12.48
N ASP A 164 -21.68 -8.41 -13.62
CA ASP A 164 -23.05 -8.86 -13.85
C ASP A 164 -23.25 -10.37 -13.66
N GLY A 165 -22.23 -11.07 -13.19
CA GLY A 165 -22.25 -12.53 -13.08
C GLY A 165 -21.50 -13.24 -14.21
N ALA A 166 -21.27 -12.58 -15.35
CA ALA A 166 -20.57 -13.11 -16.52
C ALA A 166 -19.45 -12.16 -16.98
N ASN A 167 -19.72 -10.87 -17.07
CA ASN A 167 -18.81 -9.85 -17.62
C ASN A 167 -18.47 -8.79 -16.57
N LYS A 168 -17.32 -8.14 -16.78
CA LYS A 168 -16.88 -6.98 -16.00
C LYS A 168 -16.93 -5.73 -16.87
N TYR A 169 -17.47 -4.66 -16.32
CA TYR A 169 -17.63 -3.38 -17.00
C TYR A 169 -16.78 -2.32 -16.32
N ALA A 170 -16.26 -1.39 -17.12
CA ALA A 170 -15.53 -0.25 -16.60
C ALA A 170 -16.49 0.81 -16.06
N THR A 171 -16.11 1.42 -14.95
CA THR A 171 -16.79 2.61 -14.41
C THR A 171 -15.92 3.83 -14.68
N ILE A 172 -16.54 4.91 -15.14
CA ILE A 172 -15.86 6.20 -15.35
C ILE A 172 -16.52 7.24 -14.46
N ILE A 173 -15.73 7.93 -13.64
CA ILE A 173 -16.17 9.01 -12.78
C ILE A 173 -15.39 10.27 -13.17
N GLY A 174 -16.09 11.31 -13.61
CA GLY A 174 -15.48 12.57 -14.05
C GLY A 174 -14.90 13.40 -12.91
N ASP A 175 -14.08 14.39 -13.26
CA ASP A 175 -13.44 15.29 -12.31
C ASP A 175 -14.46 16.03 -11.43
N GLY A 176 -14.09 16.24 -10.15
CA GLY A 176 -14.89 16.98 -9.21
C GLY A 176 -16.23 16.32 -8.82
N ALA A 177 -16.49 15.10 -9.25
CA ALA A 177 -17.73 14.41 -8.90
C ALA A 177 -17.82 14.18 -7.39
N PHE A 178 -19.02 14.37 -6.85
CA PHE A 178 -19.36 14.04 -5.47
C PHE A 178 -20.41 12.94 -5.45
N ILE A 179 -20.02 11.73 -5.05
CA ILE A 179 -20.90 10.59 -4.91
C ILE A 179 -21.36 10.55 -3.45
N GLY A 180 -22.66 10.59 -3.23
CA GLY A 180 -23.23 10.51 -1.89
C GLY A 180 -23.05 9.14 -1.25
N SER A 181 -23.29 9.07 0.06
CA SER A 181 -23.36 7.79 0.78
C SER A 181 -24.62 7.04 0.39
N ASP A 182 -24.53 5.71 0.46
CA ASP A 182 -25.69 4.84 0.37
C ASP A 182 -26.54 4.90 1.66
#